data_ffe01ef2d2c251e032ea816116de7589
#
_entry.id   ffe01ef2d2c251e032ea816116de7589
#
_cell.length_a   1.000
_cell.length_b   1.000
_cell.length_c   1.000
_cell.angle_alpha   90.00
_cell.angle_beta   90.00
_cell.angle_gamma   90.00
#
_symmetry.space_group_name_H-M   'P 1'
#
loop_
_entity.id
_entity.type
_entity.pdbx_description
1 polymer ?
#
loop_
_entity_poly.entity_id
_entity_poly.type
_entity_poly.pdbx_seq_one_letter_code
_entity_poly.pdbx_strand_id
1 'polypeptide(L)'
;MKRVMNLSPILTMLGLLFFCSFFSAAAFADTPDKTFVSRTTEIDGVKLHYTTGGHGPALILLHGYAETSRMWAPVLPLFGEKFTVIAPDLPGIGDSAIPGSGSDMKTAATRIHALARSLGVENAKVVGHDIGLMVAYAYAAQFPAEVEKLVVMDAFLPGVGEWETVYNNPGMWHFRFNKPTPEALVQGRERTYFEHYWNDFAADKTRSLSEADRKAYTAAYARPGRMRAGWAYFVSFEQAAKDFAHLSQTKLTMPVLAIGGEKSLGGFLGQQMKLVAPDLTVVVLKDTGHWVLEENPKETIDALLKFL
;
A
#
# COMPACT_ATOMS: atom_id res chain seq x y z
N MET A 1 -40.63 -49.96 -74.91
CA MET A 1 -39.94 -51.12 -74.28
C MET A 1 -38.53 -50.65 -73.84
N LYS A 2 -38.17 -50.88 -72.71
CA LYS A 2 -36.93 -51.03 -71.96
C LYS A 2 -36.93 -50.13 -70.68
N ARG A 3 -37.02 -50.88 -69.58
CA ARG A 3 -36.80 -50.37 -68.18
C ARG A 3 -35.34 -49.88 -68.05
N VAL A 4 -35.19 -48.81 -67.35
CA VAL A 4 -33.89 -48.42 -66.73
C VAL A 4 -34.12 -48.19 -65.27
N MET A 5 -33.32 -48.90 -64.49
CA MET A 5 -33.33 -48.89 -63.02
C MET A 5 -32.79 -47.57 -62.44
N ASN A 6 -33.45 -47.09 -61.45
CA ASN A 6 -32.97 -46.00 -60.54
C ASN A 6 -31.90 -46.54 -59.60
N LEU A 7 -30.73 -45.87 -59.55
CA LEU A 7 -29.75 -46.02 -58.52
C LEU A 7 -29.62 -44.64 -57.80
N SER A 8 -30.05 -44.58 -56.57
CA SER A 8 -29.81 -43.47 -55.70
C SER A 8 -28.37 -43.45 -55.19
N PRO A 9 -27.70 -42.26 -55.15
CA PRO A 9 -26.44 -42.13 -54.41
C PRO A 9 -26.73 -41.74 -52.95
N ILE A 10 -26.17 -42.50 -52.04
CA ILE A 10 -26.09 -42.21 -50.61
C ILE A 10 -25.15 -41.04 -50.40
N LEU A 11 -25.69 -39.94 -49.89
CA LEU A 11 -24.93 -38.73 -49.51
C LEU A 11 -24.42 -38.92 -48.06
N THR A 12 -23.12 -39.19 -47.93
CA THR A 12 -22.43 -39.29 -46.65
C THR A 12 -22.19 -37.88 -46.11
N MET A 13 -22.96 -37.49 -45.13
CA MET A 13 -22.83 -36.19 -44.45
C MET A 13 -21.74 -36.30 -43.36
N LEU A 14 -20.55 -35.78 -43.65
CA LEU A 14 -19.45 -35.65 -42.69
C LEU A 14 -19.77 -34.46 -41.77
N GLY A 15 -20.24 -34.75 -40.56
CA GLY A 15 -20.49 -33.74 -39.55
C GLY A 15 -19.17 -33.25 -38.94
N LEU A 16 -18.80 -32.00 -39.27
CA LEU A 16 -17.74 -31.28 -38.59
C LEU A 16 -18.25 -30.79 -37.24
N LEU A 17 -17.87 -31.47 -36.15
CA LEU A 17 -18.10 -31.01 -34.79
C LEU A 17 -17.10 -29.88 -34.51
N PHE A 18 -17.58 -28.64 -34.56
CA PHE A 18 -16.89 -27.47 -34.00
C PHE A 18 -16.97 -27.56 -32.47
N PHE A 19 -15.87 -27.94 -31.83
CA PHE A 19 -15.69 -27.79 -30.40
C PHE A 19 -15.46 -26.28 -30.12
N CYS A 20 -16.51 -25.54 -29.81
CA CYS A 20 -16.42 -24.24 -29.19
C CYS A 20 -15.96 -24.40 -27.73
N SER A 21 -14.65 -24.30 -27.51
CA SER A 21 -14.12 -24.17 -26.15
C SER A 21 -14.55 -22.81 -25.59
N PHE A 22 -15.62 -22.82 -24.82
CA PHE A 22 -15.93 -21.69 -23.95
C PHE A 22 -14.86 -21.62 -22.87
N PHE A 23 -13.88 -20.74 -23.06
CA PHE A 23 -13.08 -20.26 -21.94
C PHE A 23 -14.01 -19.44 -21.06
N SER A 24 -14.55 -20.09 -20.04
CA SER A 24 -15.23 -19.41 -18.94
C SER A 24 -14.15 -18.62 -18.21
N ALA A 25 -14.12 -17.30 -18.40
CA ALA A 25 -13.43 -16.41 -17.48
C ALA A 25 -14.08 -16.61 -16.11
N ALA A 26 -13.43 -17.38 -15.25
CA ALA A 26 -13.80 -17.48 -13.87
C ALA A 26 -13.67 -16.05 -13.28
N ALA A 27 -14.80 -15.38 -13.12
CA ALA A 27 -14.88 -14.26 -12.22
C ALA A 27 -14.43 -14.79 -10.87
N PHE A 28 -13.31 -14.27 -10.36
CA PHE A 28 -12.91 -14.47 -8.97
C PHE A 28 -14.05 -13.87 -8.13
N ALA A 29 -15.00 -14.70 -7.75
CA ALA A 29 -15.98 -14.34 -6.74
C ALA A 29 -15.16 -14.06 -5.47
N ASP A 30 -15.40 -12.90 -4.92
CA ASP A 30 -14.89 -12.42 -3.64
C ASP A 30 -15.45 -13.33 -2.53
N THR A 31 -14.91 -14.54 -2.39
CA THR A 31 -15.12 -15.36 -1.20
C THR A 31 -14.18 -14.77 -0.15
N PRO A 32 -14.71 -14.19 0.95
CA PRO A 32 -13.86 -13.70 2.03
C PRO A 32 -12.95 -14.85 2.46
N ASP A 33 -11.65 -14.68 2.30
CA ASP A 33 -10.70 -15.66 2.78
C ASP A 33 -10.90 -15.77 4.29
N LYS A 34 -11.42 -16.91 4.76
CA LYS A 34 -11.75 -17.16 6.16
C LYS A 34 -10.54 -17.11 7.08
N THR A 35 -9.34 -17.00 6.52
CA THR A 35 -8.08 -16.90 7.26
C THR A 35 -7.78 -15.48 7.76
N PHE A 36 -8.39 -14.45 7.16
CA PHE A 36 -8.19 -13.05 7.56
C PHE A 36 -9.43 -12.46 8.20
N VAL A 37 -9.25 -11.78 9.33
CA VAL A 37 -10.32 -11.16 10.11
C VAL A 37 -10.03 -9.70 10.39
N SER A 38 -11.07 -8.88 10.30
CA SER A 38 -11.05 -7.48 10.74
C SER A 38 -11.20 -7.41 12.26
N ARG A 39 -10.38 -6.59 12.91
CA ARG A 39 -10.34 -6.38 14.37
C ARG A 39 -10.21 -4.89 14.69
N THR A 40 -10.51 -4.56 15.93
CA THR A 40 -10.27 -3.22 16.49
C THR A 40 -9.72 -3.37 17.90
N THR A 41 -8.64 -2.63 18.20
CA THR A 41 -8.03 -2.59 19.53
C THR A 41 -7.84 -1.13 19.93
N GLU A 42 -8.09 -0.79 21.18
CA GLU A 42 -7.84 0.55 21.72
C GLU A 42 -6.41 0.66 22.20
N ILE A 43 -5.68 1.62 21.65
CA ILE A 43 -4.28 1.93 21.97
C ILE A 43 -4.18 3.42 22.29
N ASP A 44 -3.77 3.74 23.50
CA ASP A 44 -3.64 5.13 23.99
C ASP A 44 -4.89 5.98 23.73
N GLY A 45 -6.09 5.42 23.99
CA GLY A 45 -7.37 6.07 23.75
C GLY A 45 -7.78 6.21 22.29
N VAL A 46 -7.04 5.59 21.35
CA VAL A 46 -7.35 5.57 19.92
C VAL A 46 -7.73 4.14 19.49
N LYS A 47 -8.92 3.96 18.96
CA LYS A 47 -9.34 2.69 18.38
C LYS A 47 -8.64 2.49 17.04
N LEU A 48 -7.74 1.52 16.95
CA LEU A 48 -7.06 1.13 15.73
C LEU A 48 -7.76 -0.08 15.12
N HIS A 49 -8.21 0.07 13.90
CA HIS A 49 -8.71 -1.01 13.06
C HIS A 49 -7.54 -1.69 12.36
N TYR A 50 -7.60 -3.02 12.21
CA TYR A 50 -6.60 -3.79 11.46
C TYR A 50 -7.20 -5.08 10.94
N THR A 51 -6.66 -5.55 9.81
CA THR A 51 -6.88 -6.90 9.30
C THR A 51 -5.73 -7.79 9.75
N THR A 52 -6.02 -8.98 10.26
CA THR A 52 -5.01 -9.94 10.70
C THR A 52 -5.39 -11.36 10.33
N GLY A 53 -4.39 -12.21 10.09
CA GLY A 53 -4.54 -13.61 9.73
C GLY A 53 -3.21 -14.24 9.34
N GLY A 54 -3.27 -15.52 8.93
CA GLY A 54 -2.07 -16.29 8.60
C GLY A 54 -1.37 -16.87 9.83
N HIS A 55 -0.14 -17.34 9.64
CA HIS A 55 0.67 -17.98 10.69
C HIS A 55 2.16 -17.78 10.41
N GLY A 56 2.98 -17.87 11.46
CA GLY A 56 4.44 -17.67 11.37
C GLY A 56 4.89 -16.35 11.98
N PRO A 57 6.11 -15.86 11.64
CA PRO A 57 6.65 -14.59 12.13
C PRO A 57 5.72 -13.40 11.79
N ALA A 58 5.71 -12.39 12.65
CA ALA A 58 4.84 -11.23 12.44
C ALA A 58 5.30 -10.37 11.25
N LEU A 59 4.33 -9.94 10.43
CA LEU A 59 4.50 -9.03 9.30
C LEU A 59 3.51 -7.86 9.42
N ILE A 60 4.02 -6.66 9.66
CA ILE A 60 3.22 -5.44 9.76
C ILE A 60 3.23 -4.75 8.40
N LEU A 61 2.05 -4.42 7.86
CA LEU A 61 1.86 -3.80 6.54
C LEU A 61 1.18 -2.43 6.69
N LEU A 62 1.90 -1.35 6.38
CA LEU A 62 1.45 0.03 6.53
C LEU A 62 1.15 0.66 5.18
N HIS A 63 -0.09 1.09 5.00
CA HIS A 63 -0.61 1.69 3.75
C HIS A 63 -0.22 3.15 3.57
N GLY A 64 -0.38 3.65 2.34
CA GLY A 64 -0.15 5.03 1.94
C GLY A 64 -1.33 5.99 2.13
N TYR A 65 -1.11 7.27 1.78
CA TYR A 65 -2.17 8.26 1.63
C TYR A 65 -3.01 7.96 0.38
N ALA A 66 -4.25 8.41 0.37
CA ALA A 66 -5.26 8.10 -0.65
C ALA A 66 -5.61 6.60 -0.75
N GLU A 67 -5.18 5.81 0.24
CA GLU A 67 -5.42 4.39 0.42
C GLU A 67 -5.86 4.08 1.86
N THR A 68 -6.08 2.81 2.15
CA THR A 68 -6.29 2.23 3.48
C THR A 68 -5.59 0.87 3.53
N SER A 69 -5.67 0.14 4.64
CA SER A 69 -5.16 -1.24 4.74
C SER A 69 -5.69 -2.18 3.64
N ARG A 70 -6.77 -1.79 2.95
CA ARG A 70 -7.35 -2.51 1.82
C ARG A 70 -6.36 -2.71 0.66
N MET A 71 -5.35 -1.84 0.46
CA MET A 71 -4.34 -2.01 -0.58
C MET A 71 -3.62 -3.36 -0.49
N TRP A 72 -3.53 -3.90 0.73
CA TRP A 72 -2.87 -5.18 0.99
C TRP A 72 -3.75 -6.41 0.69
N ALA A 73 -5.07 -6.24 0.50
CA ALA A 73 -6.00 -7.35 0.32
C ALA A 73 -5.58 -8.37 -0.76
N PRO A 74 -5.04 -7.95 -1.94
CA PRO A 74 -4.62 -8.90 -2.97
C PRO A 74 -3.45 -9.80 -2.56
N VAL A 75 -2.62 -9.37 -1.61
CA VAL A 75 -1.41 -10.09 -1.18
C VAL A 75 -1.57 -10.81 0.16
N LEU A 76 -2.63 -10.52 0.91
CA LEU A 76 -2.88 -11.15 2.22
C LEU A 76 -2.86 -12.68 2.17
N PRO A 77 -3.56 -13.38 1.23
CA PRO A 77 -3.55 -14.83 1.17
C PRO A 77 -2.13 -15.38 1.01
N LEU A 78 -1.34 -14.77 0.13
CA LEU A 78 0.02 -15.20 -0.15
C LEU A 78 0.96 -14.98 1.05
N PHE A 79 0.86 -13.84 1.72
CA PHE A 79 1.68 -13.56 2.89
C PHE A 79 1.24 -14.39 4.10
N GLY A 80 -0.06 -14.67 4.22
CA GLY A 80 -0.61 -15.49 5.31
C GLY A 80 -0.14 -16.95 5.30
N GLU A 81 0.38 -17.45 4.19
CA GLU A 81 1.01 -18.76 4.12
C GLU A 81 2.35 -18.83 4.88
N LYS A 82 2.98 -17.68 5.15
CA LYS A 82 4.33 -17.60 5.73
C LYS A 82 4.40 -16.72 6.97
N PHE A 83 3.46 -15.82 7.15
CA PHE A 83 3.49 -14.78 8.17
C PHE A 83 2.16 -14.64 8.90
N THR A 84 2.22 -14.30 10.17
CA THR A 84 1.09 -13.68 10.87
C THR A 84 1.05 -12.22 10.45
N VAL A 85 0.12 -11.88 9.54
CA VAL A 85 -0.02 -10.53 8.99
C VAL A 85 -0.83 -9.64 9.91
N ILE A 86 -0.39 -8.40 10.09
CA ILE A 86 -1.11 -7.33 10.77
C ILE A 86 -1.09 -6.12 9.82
N ALA A 87 -2.23 -5.81 9.22
CA ALA A 87 -2.41 -4.69 8.30
C ALA A 87 -3.36 -3.65 8.93
N PRO A 88 -2.84 -2.69 9.72
CA PRO A 88 -3.66 -1.66 10.34
C PRO A 88 -4.04 -0.56 9.34
N ASP A 89 -5.21 0.02 9.55
CA ASP A 89 -5.46 1.37 9.09
C ASP A 89 -4.68 2.35 9.98
N LEU A 90 -3.90 3.24 9.36
CA LEU A 90 -3.13 4.24 10.11
C LEU A 90 -4.08 5.14 10.95
N PRO A 91 -3.63 5.64 12.11
CA PRO A 91 -4.46 6.51 12.96
C PRO A 91 -5.13 7.63 12.17
N GLY A 92 -6.45 7.76 12.25
CA GLY A 92 -7.24 8.77 11.53
C GLY A 92 -7.66 8.38 10.11
N ILE A 93 -7.15 7.31 9.54
CA ILE A 93 -7.46 6.83 8.19
C ILE A 93 -8.30 5.54 8.27
N GLY A 94 -9.00 5.21 7.19
CA GLY A 94 -9.82 4.00 7.13
C GLY A 94 -10.81 3.90 8.28
N ASP A 95 -10.86 2.78 8.96
CA ASP A 95 -11.75 2.53 10.10
C ASP A 95 -11.07 2.80 11.47
N SER A 96 -9.79 3.18 11.49
CA SER A 96 -9.13 3.65 12.70
C SER A 96 -9.70 4.99 13.17
N ALA A 97 -9.83 5.19 14.48
CA ALA A 97 -10.33 6.44 15.03
C ALA A 97 -9.39 7.63 14.73
N ILE A 98 -9.97 8.82 14.64
CA ILE A 98 -9.20 10.06 14.53
C ILE A 98 -8.63 10.37 15.92
N PRO A 99 -7.30 10.43 16.09
CA PRO A 99 -6.72 10.76 17.39
C PRO A 99 -6.99 12.22 17.74
N GLY A 100 -7.20 12.48 19.03
CA GLY A 100 -7.38 13.86 19.52
C GLY A 100 -6.08 14.68 19.44
N SER A 101 -4.91 14.02 19.40
CA SER A 101 -3.59 14.62 19.25
C SER A 101 -2.58 13.58 18.74
N GLY A 102 -1.39 14.02 18.32
CA GLY A 102 -0.31 13.13 17.88
C GLY A 102 -0.65 12.44 16.56
N SER A 103 -0.86 13.24 15.50
CA SER A 103 -1.07 12.78 14.12
C SER A 103 0.21 12.90 13.29
N ASP A 104 1.38 12.84 13.95
CA ASP A 104 2.69 12.81 13.31
C ASP A 104 3.18 11.37 13.12
N MET A 105 4.17 11.19 12.25
CA MET A 105 4.70 9.88 11.84
C MET A 105 5.28 9.10 13.03
N LYS A 106 6.01 9.78 13.92
CA LYS A 106 6.67 9.17 15.07
C LYS A 106 5.65 8.67 16.11
N THR A 107 4.62 9.47 16.40
CA THR A 107 3.53 9.08 17.30
C THR A 107 2.67 7.97 16.67
N ALA A 108 2.41 8.02 15.37
CA ALA A 108 1.73 6.93 14.66
C ALA A 108 2.52 5.62 14.79
N ALA A 109 3.84 5.67 14.58
CA ALA A 109 4.72 4.50 14.75
C ALA A 109 4.67 3.93 16.16
N THR A 110 4.68 4.77 17.19
CA THR A 110 4.54 4.33 18.60
C THR A 110 3.21 3.61 18.84
N ARG A 111 2.10 4.10 18.27
CA ARG A 111 0.79 3.44 18.38
C ARG A 111 0.75 2.10 17.65
N ILE A 112 1.36 2.02 16.45
CA ILE A 112 1.44 0.74 15.71
C ILE A 112 2.32 -0.26 16.48
N HIS A 113 3.42 0.19 17.09
CA HIS A 113 4.23 -0.64 17.97
C HIS A 113 3.42 -1.15 19.17
N ALA A 114 2.68 -0.28 19.85
CA ALA A 114 1.84 -0.66 20.96
C ALA A 114 0.71 -1.63 20.56
N LEU A 115 0.14 -1.47 19.34
CA LEU A 115 -0.78 -2.45 18.77
C LEU A 115 -0.10 -3.82 18.60
N ALA A 116 1.08 -3.88 17.99
CA ALA A 116 1.83 -5.12 17.84
C ALA A 116 2.11 -5.80 19.18
N ARG A 117 2.57 -5.03 20.17
CA ARG A 117 2.81 -5.53 21.54
C ARG A 117 1.53 -6.05 22.21
N SER A 118 0.39 -5.38 22.00
CA SER A 118 -0.91 -5.83 22.55
C SER A 118 -1.39 -7.16 21.95
N LEU A 119 -0.89 -7.51 20.76
CA LEU A 119 -1.13 -8.78 20.07
C LEU A 119 -0.09 -9.86 20.38
N GLY A 120 0.84 -9.61 21.32
CA GLY A 120 1.89 -10.53 21.73
C GLY A 120 3.07 -10.59 20.76
N VAL A 121 3.20 -9.64 19.84
CA VAL A 121 4.31 -9.55 18.90
C VAL A 121 5.52 -8.96 19.62
N GLU A 122 6.62 -9.72 19.67
CA GLU A 122 7.90 -9.25 20.23
C GLU A 122 8.82 -8.70 19.15
N ASN A 123 8.88 -9.37 18.00
CA ASN A 123 9.67 -8.96 16.83
C ASN A 123 8.80 -9.01 15.57
N ALA A 124 9.00 -8.09 14.66
CA ALA A 124 8.23 -8.03 13.42
C ALA A 124 9.10 -7.65 12.21
N LYS A 125 8.67 -8.08 11.04
CA LYS A 125 9.04 -7.46 9.78
C LYS A 125 8.05 -6.34 9.51
N VAL A 126 8.54 -5.19 9.05
CA VAL A 126 7.69 -4.00 8.83
C VAL A 126 7.82 -3.56 7.37
N VAL A 127 6.68 -3.37 6.71
CA VAL A 127 6.58 -2.90 5.33
C VAL A 127 5.73 -1.65 5.31
N GLY A 128 6.18 -0.59 4.63
CA GLY A 128 5.41 0.64 4.50
C GLY A 128 5.49 1.23 3.08
N HIS A 129 4.36 1.74 2.62
CA HIS A 129 4.21 2.46 1.35
C HIS A 129 3.83 3.92 1.62
N ASP A 130 4.37 4.88 0.88
CA ASP A 130 4.07 6.31 0.98
C ASP A 130 4.19 6.85 2.42
N ILE A 131 3.18 7.47 3.02
CA ILE A 131 3.22 7.88 4.44
C ILE A 131 3.44 6.69 5.38
N GLY A 132 2.99 5.50 5.00
CA GLY A 132 3.26 4.26 5.73
C GLY A 132 4.74 3.90 5.78
N LEU A 133 5.52 4.26 4.74
CA LEU A 133 6.98 4.15 4.74
C LEU A 133 7.59 5.03 5.85
N MET A 134 7.09 6.27 5.99
CA MET A 134 7.59 7.21 7.00
C MET A 134 7.28 6.71 8.42
N VAL A 135 6.09 6.12 8.61
CA VAL A 135 5.71 5.47 9.87
C VAL A 135 6.57 4.21 10.11
N ALA A 136 6.82 3.40 9.07
CA ALA A 136 7.67 2.20 9.17
C ALA A 136 9.12 2.55 9.53
N TYR A 137 9.69 3.60 8.92
CA TYR A 137 11.01 4.10 9.29
C TYR A 137 11.05 4.58 10.74
N ALA A 138 10.05 5.39 11.15
CA ALA A 138 9.97 5.86 12.53
C ALA A 138 9.81 4.70 13.53
N TYR A 139 9.08 3.65 13.15
CA TYR A 139 8.96 2.43 13.95
C TYR A 139 10.33 1.76 14.13
N ALA A 140 11.00 1.47 13.02
CA ALA A 140 12.29 0.78 13.03
C ALA A 140 13.38 1.58 13.75
N ALA A 141 13.39 2.92 13.60
CA ALA A 141 14.36 3.79 14.25
C ALA A 141 14.12 3.97 15.76
N GLN A 142 12.86 3.89 16.23
CA GLN A 142 12.52 3.94 17.66
C GLN A 142 12.70 2.59 18.37
N PHE A 143 12.45 1.48 17.68
CA PHE A 143 12.44 0.13 18.24
C PHE A 143 13.35 -0.83 17.45
N PRO A 144 14.63 -0.49 17.23
CA PRO A 144 15.48 -1.23 16.29
C PRO A 144 15.73 -2.70 16.71
N ALA A 145 15.68 -3.02 18.00
CA ALA A 145 15.84 -4.37 18.51
C ALA A 145 14.62 -5.28 18.26
N GLU A 146 13.47 -4.70 17.91
CA GLU A 146 12.21 -5.40 17.71
C GLU A 146 11.81 -5.49 16.22
N VAL A 147 12.67 -5.00 15.30
CA VAL A 147 12.46 -5.08 13.86
C VAL A 147 13.48 -6.01 13.23
N GLU A 148 12.99 -7.12 12.66
CA GLU A 148 13.83 -8.11 11.99
C GLU A 148 14.25 -7.64 10.59
N LYS A 149 13.33 -7.02 9.84
CA LYS A 149 13.52 -6.48 8.48
C LYS A 149 12.62 -5.29 8.25
N LEU A 150 13.09 -4.31 7.51
CA LEU A 150 12.32 -3.14 7.10
C LEU A 150 12.21 -3.09 5.58
N VAL A 151 10.99 -2.89 5.07
CA VAL A 151 10.76 -2.55 3.67
C VAL A 151 10.12 -1.18 3.56
N VAL A 152 10.68 -0.32 2.73
CA VAL A 152 10.21 1.03 2.45
C VAL A 152 9.89 1.17 0.95
N MET A 153 8.68 1.63 0.62
CA MET A 153 8.21 1.66 -0.76
C MET A 153 7.74 3.06 -1.18
N ASP A 154 8.36 3.56 -2.20
CA ASP A 154 8.03 4.73 -3.05
C ASP A 154 7.53 5.98 -2.33
N ALA A 155 8.31 6.46 -1.36
CA ALA A 155 8.20 7.80 -0.78
C ALA A 155 9.58 8.32 -0.41
N PHE A 156 9.64 9.37 0.38
CA PHE A 156 10.89 9.98 0.85
C PHE A 156 10.88 10.11 2.38
N LEU A 157 12.06 10.35 2.96
CA LEU A 157 12.20 10.62 4.39
C LEU A 157 12.39 12.13 4.61
N PRO A 158 11.40 12.85 5.16
CA PRO A 158 11.58 14.23 5.58
C PRO A 158 12.78 14.37 6.54
N GLY A 159 13.62 15.39 6.35
CA GLY A 159 14.79 15.65 7.21
C GLY A 159 16.02 14.78 6.95
N VAL A 160 15.98 13.88 5.95
CA VAL A 160 17.11 13.02 5.57
C VAL A 160 17.59 13.36 4.17
N GLY A 161 18.86 13.68 4.01
CA GLY A 161 19.47 14.03 2.72
C GLY A 161 18.74 15.17 2.01
N GLU A 162 18.63 15.08 0.69
CA GLU A 162 18.06 16.13 -0.18
C GLU A 162 16.51 16.12 -0.21
N TRP A 163 15.85 15.85 0.92
CA TRP A 163 14.41 15.69 1.01
C TRP A 163 13.60 16.92 0.54
N GLU A 164 14.15 18.13 0.71
CA GLU A 164 13.52 19.36 0.24
C GLU A 164 13.32 19.39 -1.27
N THR A 165 14.13 18.66 -2.04
CA THR A 165 13.97 18.54 -3.50
C THR A 165 12.59 17.99 -3.85
N VAL A 166 12.10 16.99 -3.11
CA VAL A 166 10.76 16.44 -3.28
C VAL A 166 9.72 17.35 -2.63
N TYR A 167 9.95 17.75 -1.38
CA TYR A 167 8.99 18.55 -0.59
C TYR A 167 8.67 19.90 -1.25
N ASN A 168 9.64 20.55 -1.89
CA ASN A 168 9.48 21.84 -2.55
C ASN A 168 9.15 21.74 -4.04
N ASN A 169 9.03 20.52 -4.60
CA ASN A 169 8.61 20.34 -5.99
C ASN A 169 7.19 20.90 -6.16
N PRO A 170 6.95 21.80 -7.15
CA PRO A 170 5.61 22.34 -7.40
C PRO A 170 4.54 21.28 -7.68
N GLY A 171 4.92 20.13 -8.25
CA GLY A 171 4.03 18.99 -8.45
C GLY A 171 3.50 18.36 -7.16
N MET A 172 4.20 18.61 -6.03
CA MET A 172 3.80 18.15 -4.69
C MET A 172 2.99 19.21 -3.92
N TRP A 173 2.20 20.02 -4.64
CA TRP A 173 1.37 21.10 -4.07
C TRP A 173 0.46 20.62 -2.93
N HIS A 174 0.03 19.38 -2.97
CA HIS A 174 -0.87 18.76 -2.02
C HIS A 174 -0.29 18.69 -0.59
N PHE A 175 1.02 18.63 -0.41
CA PHE A 175 1.64 18.69 0.92
C PHE A 175 1.25 19.96 1.69
N ARG A 176 0.84 21.01 0.97
CA ARG A 176 0.43 22.31 1.53
C ARG A 176 -1.06 22.62 1.34
N PHE A 177 -1.79 21.75 0.62
CA PHE A 177 -3.22 21.91 0.34
C PHE A 177 -4.07 21.29 1.46
N ASN A 178 -3.94 21.78 2.68
CA ASN A 178 -4.46 21.17 3.91
C ASN A 178 -5.02 22.19 4.91
N LYS A 179 -5.49 23.34 4.42
CA LYS A 179 -6.09 24.41 5.23
C LYS A 179 -7.63 24.36 5.13
N PRO A 180 -8.38 25.17 5.94
CA PRO A 180 -9.84 25.16 5.90
C PRO A 180 -10.46 25.42 4.52
N THR A 181 -9.87 26.31 3.71
CA THR A 181 -10.37 26.57 2.35
C THR A 181 -10.21 25.36 1.42
N PRO A 182 -9.04 24.71 1.30
CA PRO A 182 -8.90 23.40 0.67
C PRO A 182 -9.93 22.36 1.13
N GLU A 183 -10.17 22.23 2.43
CA GLU A 183 -11.14 21.28 2.96
C GLU A 183 -12.54 21.57 2.43
N ALA A 184 -12.99 22.82 2.46
CA ALA A 184 -14.28 23.23 1.92
C ALA A 184 -14.39 23.00 0.40
N LEU A 185 -13.30 23.15 -0.33
CA LEU A 185 -13.27 22.90 -1.78
C LEU A 185 -13.33 21.41 -2.13
N VAL A 186 -12.76 20.55 -1.30
CA VAL A 186 -12.72 19.09 -1.53
C VAL A 186 -14.00 18.40 -1.04
N GLN A 187 -14.66 18.95 -0.04
CA GLN A 187 -15.88 18.37 0.54
C GLN A 187 -16.93 18.05 -0.54
N GLY A 188 -17.32 16.77 -0.63
CA GLY A 188 -18.22 16.25 -1.65
C GLY A 188 -17.56 16.05 -3.02
N ARG A 189 -16.25 16.27 -3.14
CA ARG A 189 -15.44 16.08 -4.34
C ARG A 189 -14.18 15.25 -4.06
N GLU A 190 -14.18 14.47 -3.00
CA GLU A 190 -13.04 13.66 -2.56
C GLU A 190 -12.56 12.73 -3.68
N ARG A 191 -13.50 12.17 -4.47
CA ARG A 191 -13.17 11.36 -5.65
C ARG A 191 -12.34 12.15 -6.67
N THR A 192 -12.78 13.35 -7.04
CA THR A 192 -12.07 14.20 -8.01
C THR A 192 -10.67 14.59 -7.48
N TYR A 193 -10.58 14.87 -6.18
CA TYR A 193 -9.32 15.18 -5.54
C TYR A 193 -8.35 13.99 -5.56
N PHE A 194 -8.82 12.78 -5.24
CA PHE A 194 -7.98 11.60 -5.25
C PHE A 194 -7.62 11.09 -6.64
N GLU A 195 -8.42 11.34 -7.66
CA GLU A 195 -8.08 10.97 -9.03
C GLU A 195 -6.81 11.67 -9.54
N HIS A 196 -6.49 12.87 -9.03
CA HIS A 196 -5.20 13.49 -9.27
C HIS A 196 -4.05 12.56 -8.86
N TYR A 197 -4.07 12.01 -7.64
CA TYR A 197 -3.01 11.11 -7.17
C TYR A 197 -3.00 9.81 -7.97
N TRP A 198 -4.16 9.14 -8.04
CA TRP A 198 -4.25 7.84 -8.69
C TRP A 198 -3.92 7.84 -10.17
N ASN A 199 -4.04 8.98 -10.84
CA ASN A 199 -3.75 9.11 -12.27
C ASN A 199 -2.40 9.77 -12.54
N ASP A 200 -2.07 10.86 -11.85
CA ASP A 200 -0.91 11.68 -12.20
C ASP A 200 0.39 11.14 -11.59
N PHE A 201 0.29 10.33 -10.53
CA PHE A 201 1.45 9.64 -9.95
C PHE A 201 1.64 8.22 -10.48
N ALA A 202 0.73 7.72 -11.31
CA ALA A 202 0.91 6.47 -12.02
C ALA A 202 1.79 6.66 -13.26
N ALA A 203 2.62 5.68 -13.58
CA ALA A 203 3.30 5.60 -14.87
C ALA A 203 2.29 5.35 -15.99
N ASP A 204 1.27 4.56 -15.70
CA ASP A 204 0.14 4.26 -16.58
C ASP A 204 -1.16 4.26 -15.76
N LYS A 205 -1.95 5.32 -15.92
CA LYS A 205 -3.23 5.48 -15.22
C LYS A 205 -4.24 4.34 -15.46
N THR A 206 -4.06 3.55 -16.52
CA THR A 206 -4.92 2.40 -16.82
C THR A 206 -4.56 1.17 -15.99
N ARG A 207 -3.36 1.14 -15.40
CA ARG A 207 -2.86 0.10 -14.50
C ARG A 207 -2.80 0.53 -13.03
N SER A 208 -3.19 1.76 -12.74
CA SER A 208 -3.34 2.28 -11.38
C SER A 208 -4.45 1.55 -10.62
N LEU A 209 -5.03 2.17 -9.63
CA LEU A 209 -6.05 1.56 -8.77
C LEU A 209 -7.31 1.13 -9.54
N SER A 210 -7.88 0.00 -9.13
CA SER A 210 -9.17 -0.46 -9.64
C SER A 210 -10.32 0.47 -9.27
N GLU A 211 -11.41 0.48 -10.05
CA GLU A 211 -12.59 1.29 -9.73
C GLU A 211 -13.24 0.89 -8.38
N ALA A 212 -13.14 -0.38 -8.00
CA ALA A 212 -13.61 -0.86 -6.70
C ALA A 212 -12.81 -0.25 -5.55
N ASP A 213 -11.49 -0.18 -5.68
CA ASP A 213 -10.61 0.41 -4.67
C ASP A 213 -10.77 1.94 -4.62
N ARG A 214 -10.84 2.60 -5.77
CA ARG A 214 -11.12 4.04 -5.85
C ARG A 214 -12.42 4.42 -5.14
N LYS A 215 -13.48 3.64 -5.30
CA LYS A 215 -14.76 3.83 -4.58
C LYS A 215 -14.61 3.61 -3.08
N ALA A 216 -13.93 2.54 -2.68
CA ALA A 216 -13.73 2.21 -1.27
C ALA A 216 -12.91 3.29 -0.55
N TYR A 217 -11.80 3.72 -1.14
CA TYR A 217 -10.95 4.77 -0.57
C TYR A 217 -11.68 6.11 -0.52
N THR A 218 -12.36 6.52 -1.61
CA THR A 218 -13.20 7.73 -1.60
C THR A 218 -14.20 7.70 -0.46
N ALA A 219 -14.94 6.60 -0.29
CA ALA A 219 -15.93 6.46 0.77
C ALA A 219 -15.29 6.53 2.17
N ALA A 220 -14.10 5.98 2.36
CA ALA A 220 -13.37 6.04 3.62
C ALA A 220 -13.01 7.48 4.01
N TYR A 221 -12.49 8.25 3.07
CA TYR A 221 -12.05 9.63 3.30
C TYR A 221 -13.19 10.66 3.28
N ALA A 222 -14.31 10.39 2.59
CA ALA A 222 -15.48 11.29 2.55
C ALA A 222 -16.25 11.36 3.89
N ARG A 223 -15.96 10.48 4.83
CA ARG A 223 -16.58 10.52 6.17
C ARG A 223 -16.12 11.76 6.94
N PRO A 224 -16.96 12.30 7.84
CA PRO A 224 -16.67 13.55 8.57
C PRO A 224 -15.28 13.56 9.23
N GLY A 225 -14.49 14.58 8.92
CA GLY A 225 -13.15 14.82 9.49
C GLY A 225 -12.03 13.94 8.91
N ARG A 226 -12.33 12.93 8.06
CA ARG A 226 -11.33 11.99 7.55
C ARG A 226 -10.33 12.62 6.58
N MET A 227 -10.78 13.54 5.72
CA MET A 227 -9.85 14.30 4.86
C MET A 227 -8.83 15.07 5.70
N ARG A 228 -9.30 15.80 6.72
CA ARG A 228 -8.41 16.54 7.64
C ARG A 228 -7.46 15.61 8.38
N ALA A 229 -7.94 14.44 8.83
CA ALA A 229 -7.11 13.46 9.52
C ALA A 229 -6.02 12.87 8.61
N GLY A 230 -6.33 12.57 7.34
CA GLY A 230 -5.33 12.16 6.36
C GLY A 230 -4.31 13.27 6.08
N TRP A 231 -4.76 14.51 5.91
CA TRP A 231 -3.87 15.66 5.73
C TRP A 231 -3.00 15.98 6.94
N ALA A 232 -3.38 15.54 8.14
CA ALA A 232 -2.56 15.76 9.33
C ALA A 232 -1.16 15.17 9.21
N TYR A 233 -1.00 14.09 8.43
CA TYR A 233 0.32 13.53 8.11
C TYR A 233 1.17 14.52 7.30
N PHE A 234 0.60 15.20 6.30
CA PHE A 234 1.32 16.25 5.54
C PHE A 234 1.61 17.49 6.37
N VAL A 235 0.67 17.89 7.22
CA VAL A 235 0.88 19.00 8.18
C VAL A 235 2.04 18.69 9.10
N SER A 236 2.27 17.43 9.44
CA SER A 236 3.34 17.00 10.34
C SER A 236 4.73 16.89 9.66
N PHE A 237 4.88 17.14 8.36
CA PHE A 237 6.16 16.97 7.66
C PHE A 237 7.31 17.80 8.24
N GLU A 238 7.05 19.03 8.69
CA GLU A 238 8.09 19.83 9.34
C GLU A 238 8.54 19.25 10.69
N GLN A 239 7.61 18.65 11.44
CA GLN A 239 7.92 17.91 12.66
C GLN A 239 8.62 16.60 12.34
N ALA A 240 8.13 15.86 11.36
CA ALA A 240 8.76 14.63 10.88
C ALA A 240 10.20 14.87 10.42
N ALA A 241 10.46 16.01 9.75
CA ALA A 241 11.82 16.37 9.33
C ALA A 241 12.77 16.54 10.52
N LYS A 242 12.31 17.17 11.61
CA LYS A 242 13.10 17.31 12.85
C LYS A 242 13.33 15.96 13.52
N ASP A 243 12.27 15.16 13.63
CA ASP A 243 12.33 13.84 14.25
C ASP A 243 13.26 12.90 13.47
N PHE A 244 13.13 12.88 12.15
CA PHE A 244 13.94 11.98 11.31
C PHE A 244 15.40 12.43 11.18
N ALA A 245 15.65 13.75 11.16
CA ALA A 245 16.99 14.26 11.27
C ALA A 245 17.68 13.81 12.57
N HIS A 246 16.93 13.75 13.68
CA HIS A 246 17.44 13.22 14.94
C HIS A 246 17.62 11.71 14.90
N LEU A 247 16.59 10.96 14.47
CA LEU A 247 16.61 9.49 14.40
C LEU A 247 17.69 8.96 13.43
N SER A 248 17.98 9.69 12.34
CA SER A 248 18.97 9.31 11.34
C SER A 248 20.42 9.36 11.82
N GLN A 249 20.67 9.98 12.97
CA GLN A 249 21.99 9.98 13.62
C GLN A 249 22.40 8.58 14.06
N THR A 250 21.44 7.72 14.38
CA THR A 250 21.65 6.30 14.65
C THR A 250 21.25 5.48 13.43
N LYS A 251 22.19 4.67 12.92
CA LYS A 251 21.90 3.82 11.76
C LYS A 251 20.99 2.68 12.15
N LEU A 252 20.12 2.30 11.20
CA LEU A 252 19.30 1.09 11.32
C LEU A 252 20.21 -0.15 11.35
N THR A 253 19.90 -1.09 12.20
CA THR A 253 20.72 -2.30 12.41
C THR A 253 20.19 -3.53 11.68
N MET A 254 18.91 -3.50 11.28
CA MET A 254 18.26 -4.56 10.52
C MET A 254 18.52 -4.40 9.02
N PRO A 255 18.42 -5.49 8.22
CA PRO A 255 18.37 -5.41 6.77
C PRO A 255 17.21 -4.56 6.27
N VAL A 256 17.44 -3.74 5.24
CA VAL A 256 16.46 -2.83 4.65
C VAL A 256 16.32 -3.08 3.16
N LEU A 257 15.08 -3.14 2.67
CA LEU A 257 14.75 -3.11 1.25
C LEU A 257 14.07 -1.79 0.91
N ALA A 258 14.61 -1.04 -0.04
CA ALA A 258 13.98 0.14 -0.62
C ALA A 258 13.47 -0.18 -2.02
N ILE A 259 12.17 -0.01 -2.25
CA ILE A 259 11.52 -0.21 -3.56
C ILE A 259 11.02 1.15 -4.06
N GLY A 260 11.37 1.52 -5.29
CA GLY A 260 10.88 2.74 -5.93
C GLY A 260 10.39 2.47 -7.36
N GLY A 261 9.33 3.14 -7.79
CA GLY A 261 8.89 3.15 -9.18
C GLY A 261 9.80 4.02 -10.05
N GLU A 262 10.25 3.52 -11.20
CA GLU A 262 11.15 4.27 -12.12
C GLU A 262 10.56 5.62 -12.54
N LYS A 263 9.23 5.70 -12.71
CA LYS A 263 8.50 6.90 -13.13
C LYS A 263 8.00 7.76 -11.96
N SER A 264 8.34 7.38 -10.73
CA SER A 264 8.08 8.13 -9.50
C SER A 264 9.40 8.57 -8.86
N LEU A 265 9.68 8.19 -7.63
CA LEU A 265 10.92 8.54 -6.93
C LEU A 265 12.12 7.69 -7.33
N GLY A 266 11.92 6.56 -8.02
CA GLY A 266 12.97 5.73 -8.59
C GLY A 266 14.08 5.41 -7.59
N GLY A 267 15.33 5.75 -7.96
CA GLY A 267 16.49 5.55 -7.11
C GLY A 267 16.65 6.56 -5.97
N PHE A 268 15.85 7.63 -5.89
CA PHE A 268 15.98 8.69 -4.88
C PHE A 268 15.78 8.14 -3.46
N LEU A 269 14.74 7.32 -3.24
CA LEU A 269 14.53 6.66 -1.96
C LEU A 269 15.75 5.82 -1.55
N GLY A 270 16.33 5.07 -2.48
CA GLY A 270 17.55 4.29 -2.24
C GLY A 270 18.74 5.17 -1.84
N GLN A 271 18.88 6.38 -2.41
CA GLN A 271 19.92 7.33 -2.02
C GLN A 271 19.71 7.83 -0.58
N GLN A 272 18.48 8.17 -0.20
CA GLN A 272 18.18 8.55 1.18
C GLN A 272 18.43 7.39 2.16
N MET A 273 17.97 6.18 1.81
CA MET A 273 18.13 5.02 2.69
C MET A 273 19.60 4.64 2.92
N LYS A 274 20.50 4.87 1.96
CA LYS A 274 21.96 4.70 2.17
C LYS A 274 22.52 5.58 3.30
N LEU A 275 21.86 6.70 3.58
CA LEU A 275 22.29 7.59 4.66
C LEU A 275 21.93 7.04 6.05
N VAL A 276 20.97 6.10 6.15
CA VAL A 276 20.43 5.61 7.42
C VAL A 276 20.51 4.11 7.62
N ALA A 277 20.73 3.33 6.55
CA ALA A 277 20.74 1.86 6.58
C ALA A 277 22.03 1.30 5.92
N PRO A 278 22.98 0.77 6.71
CA PRO A 278 24.19 0.13 6.17
C PRO A 278 23.91 -1.14 5.36
N ASP A 279 22.97 -1.97 5.80
CA ASP A 279 22.54 -3.19 5.11
C ASP A 279 21.31 -2.88 4.26
N LEU A 280 21.52 -2.37 3.05
CA LEU A 280 20.50 -1.89 2.14
C LEU A 280 20.49 -2.63 0.81
N THR A 281 19.34 -3.16 0.45
CA THR A 281 18.99 -3.59 -0.91
C THR A 281 18.09 -2.53 -1.56
N VAL A 282 18.35 -2.18 -2.82
CA VAL A 282 17.53 -1.23 -3.59
C VAL A 282 16.97 -1.91 -4.82
N VAL A 283 15.67 -1.77 -5.05
CA VAL A 283 14.96 -2.23 -6.24
C VAL A 283 14.25 -1.04 -6.88
N VAL A 284 14.50 -0.81 -8.16
CA VAL A 284 13.77 0.17 -8.96
C VAL A 284 12.93 -0.60 -9.97
N LEU A 285 11.62 -0.49 -9.84
CA LEU A 285 10.65 -1.18 -10.70
C LEU A 285 10.50 -0.43 -12.01
N LYS A 286 10.79 -1.11 -13.11
CA LYS A 286 10.76 -0.51 -14.45
C LYS A 286 9.31 -0.19 -14.86
N ASP A 287 9.13 0.93 -15.59
CA ASP A 287 7.84 1.39 -16.13
C ASP A 287 6.72 1.43 -15.07
N THR A 288 7.08 1.75 -13.82
CA THR A 288 6.21 1.77 -12.65
C THR A 288 6.21 3.16 -12.04
N GLY A 289 5.04 3.66 -11.68
CA GLY A 289 4.85 4.92 -10.95
C GLY A 289 4.84 4.70 -9.43
N HIS A 290 4.04 5.53 -8.76
CA HIS A 290 3.93 5.52 -7.31
C HIS A 290 3.19 4.28 -6.75
N TRP A 291 2.21 3.78 -7.48
CA TRP A 291 1.33 2.67 -7.04
C TRP A 291 1.99 1.33 -7.34
N VAL A 292 3.13 1.08 -6.68
CA VAL A 292 4.04 -0.02 -7.02
C VAL A 292 3.38 -1.40 -6.97
N LEU A 293 2.42 -1.60 -6.06
CA LEU A 293 1.72 -2.87 -5.90
C LEU A 293 0.64 -3.06 -6.97
N GLU A 294 -0.02 -1.98 -7.37
CA GLU A 294 -1.09 -1.97 -8.36
C GLU A 294 -0.55 -1.97 -9.79
N GLU A 295 0.47 -1.15 -10.07
CA GLU A 295 1.05 -1.01 -11.41
C GLU A 295 1.97 -2.17 -11.80
N ASN A 296 2.68 -2.74 -10.81
CA ASN A 296 3.62 -3.84 -11.04
C ASN A 296 3.57 -4.89 -9.91
N PRO A 297 2.40 -5.55 -9.71
CA PRO A 297 2.19 -6.46 -8.58
C PRO A 297 3.19 -7.61 -8.57
N LYS A 298 3.50 -8.19 -9.75
CA LYS A 298 4.37 -9.37 -9.80
C LYS A 298 5.78 -9.07 -9.29
N GLU A 299 6.44 -8.05 -9.84
CA GLU A 299 7.81 -7.73 -9.46
C GLU A 299 7.90 -7.19 -8.03
N THR A 300 6.88 -6.43 -7.60
CA THR A 300 6.77 -5.94 -6.22
C THR A 300 6.65 -7.11 -5.23
N ILE A 301 5.74 -8.05 -5.49
CA ILE A 301 5.54 -9.24 -4.65
C ILE A 301 6.80 -10.12 -4.65
N ASP A 302 7.41 -10.37 -5.80
CA ASP A 302 8.62 -11.16 -5.91
C ASP A 302 9.78 -10.53 -5.09
N ALA A 303 9.95 -9.20 -5.15
CA ALA A 303 10.95 -8.49 -4.36
C ALA A 303 10.67 -8.60 -2.85
N LEU A 304 9.40 -8.43 -2.44
CA LEU A 304 8.97 -8.58 -1.05
C LEU A 304 9.24 -10.00 -0.54
N LEU A 305 8.76 -11.03 -1.25
CA LEU A 305 8.89 -12.43 -0.80
C LEU A 305 10.34 -12.93 -0.80
N LYS A 306 11.18 -12.40 -1.69
CA LYS A 306 12.61 -12.73 -1.71
C LYS A 306 13.35 -12.11 -0.53
N PHE A 307 12.92 -10.95 -0.10
CA PHE A 307 13.58 -10.22 0.99
C PHE A 307 13.05 -10.64 2.36
N LEU A 308 11.72 -10.76 2.53
CA LEU A 308 11.07 -11.11 3.80
C LEU A 308 11.31 -12.57 4.21
#